data_a76f4baf99d912ee9325c575a0b17787
#
_entry.id   a76f4baf99d912ee9325c575a0b17787
#
_cell.length_a   1.000
_cell.length_b   1.000
_cell.length_c   1.000
_cell.angle_alpha   90.00
_cell.angle_beta   90.00
_cell.angle_gamma   90.00
#
_symmetry.space_group_name_H-M   'P 1'
#
loop_
_entity.id
_entity.type
_entity.pdbx_description
1 polymer ?
#
loop_
_entity_poly.entity_id
_entity_poly.type
_entity_poly.pdbx_seq_one_letter_code
_entity_poly.pdbx_strand_id
1 'polypeptide(L)'
;MIEALICVDLQNDFYEDGALPVAGASKINPSINKLIKKDDFKTIVASQDWHPEKHASFASNHNEKPFTPYNGELEGLGEVLWPDHCVQGTEGADFHQEIDTDKFDLIIRKGQNPEVDSYSAFRDNDGTDLGLAAYLKGLDIKKVVLVGLALDVCVFYTALDGIKAGFDVELILEASKGVNAEENDVENAIDKMIAKGVKVKERYI
;
A
#
# COMPACT_ATOMS: atom_id res chain seq x y z
N MET A 1 -0.84 23.62 -5.96
CA MET A 1 0.14 22.60 -6.44
C MET A 1 -0.67 21.51 -7.10
N ILE A 2 -0.18 20.86 -8.17
CA ILE A 2 -0.94 19.77 -8.81
C ILE A 2 -0.70 18.51 -7.99
N GLU A 3 -1.78 17.89 -7.50
CA GLU A 3 -1.73 16.80 -6.52
C GLU A 3 -2.39 15.53 -7.08
N ALA A 4 -1.91 14.37 -6.63
CA ALA A 4 -2.53 13.08 -6.82
C ALA A 4 -2.92 12.48 -5.47
N LEU A 5 -4.06 11.78 -5.43
CA LEU A 5 -4.40 10.90 -4.31
C LEU A 5 -3.94 9.48 -4.66
N ILE A 6 -3.25 8.82 -3.74
CA ILE A 6 -2.87 7.41 -3.87
C ILE A 6 -3.55 6.63 -2.75
N CYS A 7 -4.48 5.78 -3.13
CA CYS A 7 -5.21 4.86 -2.26
C CYS A 7 -4.47 3.52 -2.25
N VAL A 8 -3.82 3.19 -1.14
CA VAL A 8 -2.95 2.03 -1.03
C VAL A 8 -3.75 0.83 -0.54
N ASP A 9 -3.82 -0.22 -1.36
CA ASP A 9 -4.25 -1.60 -1.05
C ASP A 9 -5.56 -1.70 -0.24
N LEU A 10 -6.62 -1.04 -0.72
CA LEU A 10 -7.94 -1.06 -0.08
C LEU A 10 -8.74 -2.32 -0.45
N GLN A 11 -8.12 -3.51 -0.24
CA GLN A 11 -8.62 -4.82 -0.67
C GLN A 11 -9.20 -5.62 0.48
N ASN A 12 -10.15 -6.52 0.19
CA ASN A 12 -10.90 -7.28 1.19
C ASN A 12 -10.01 -8.05 2.17
N ASP A 13 -8.89 -8.63 1.69
CA ASP A 13 -7.98 -9.40 2.56
C ASP A 13 -7.29 -8.58 3.65
N PHE A 14 -7.24 -7.26 3.51
CA PHE A 14 -6.69 -6.35 4.52
C PHE A 14 -7.74 -5.80 5.50
N TYR A 15 -9.01 -6.12 5.30
CA TYR A 15 -10.08 -5.74 6.24
C TYR A 15 -10.29 -6.82 7.30
N GLU A 16 -11.13 -6.54 8.30
CA GLU A 16 -11.24 -7.33 9.54
C GLU A 16 -11.58 -8.82 9.33
N ASP A 17 -12.29 -9.15 8.25
CA ASP A 17 -12.69 -10.53 7.92
C ASP A 17 -11.76 -11.17 6.84
N GLY A 18 -10.71 -10.48 6.44
CA GLY A 18 -9.79 -10.92 5.38
C GLY A 18 -8.68 -11.84 5.86
N ALA A 19 -7.82 -12.28 4.92
CA ALA A 19 -6.75 -13.24 5.18
C ALA A 19 -5.54 -12.61 5.92
N LEU A 20 -5.33 -11.30 5.79
CA LEU A 20 -4.26 -10.53 6.46
C LEU A 20 -4.85 -9.25 7.09
N PRO A 21 -5.69 -9.39 8.13
CA PRO A 21 -6.53 -8.31 8.59
C PRO A 21 -5.76 -7.21 9.33
N VAL A 22 -6.09 -5.96 9.00
CA VAL A 22 -5.69 -4.76 9.74
C VAL A 22 -6.81 -4.35 10.68
N ALA A 23 -6.56 -4.36 11.97
CA ALA A 23 -7.58 -4.07 12.97
C ALA A 23 -8.14 -2.65 12.83
N GLY A 24 -9.44 -2.53 12.59
CA GLY A 24 -10.13 -1.24 12.40
C GLY A 24 -9.95 -0.64 11.01
N ALA A 25 -9.61 -1.44 9.99
CA ALA A 25 -9.48 -1.01 8.62
C ALA A 25 -10.74 -0.34 8.07
N SER A 26 -11.93 -0.92 8.34
CA SER A 26 -13.21 -0.35 7.91
C SER A 26 -13.48 1.08 8.41
N LYS A 27 -12.86 1.49 9.51
CA LYS A 27 -13.05 2.83 10.09
C LYS A 27 -12.48 3.96 9.25
N ILE A 28 -11.54 3.66 8.32
CA ILE A 28 -10.94 4.68 7.46
C ILE A 28 -11.76 4.94 6.19
N ASN A 29 -12.67 4.03 5.79
CA ASN A 29 -13.43 4.14 4.55
C ASN A 29 -14.19 5.46 4.39
N PRO A 30 -14.89 5.99 5.42
CA PRO A 30 -15.58 7.28 5.29
C PRO A 30 -14.63 8.43 4.96
N SER A 31 -13.44 8.47 5.57
CA SER A 31 -12.43 9.50 5.33
C SER A 31 -11.82 9.36 3.93
N ILE A 32 -11.54 8.14 3.48
CA ILE A 32 -11.06 7.86 2.14
C ILE A 32 -12.09 8.29 1.08
N ASN A 33 -13.35 7.85 1.21
CA ASN A 33 -14.40 8.21 0.26
C ASN A 33 -14.68 9.72 0.22
N LYS A 34 -14.50 10.41 1.34
CA LYS A 34 -14.56 11.87 1.36
C LYS A 34 -13.45 12.51 0.55
N LEU A 35 -12.23 11.96 0.61
CA LEU A 35 -11.09 12.44 -0.19
C LEU A 35 -11.29 12.12 -1.68
N ILE A 36 -11.71 10.91 -2.03
CA ILE A 36 -11.99 10.47 -3.40
C ILE A 36 -13.03 11.41 -4.09
N LYS A 37 -13.98 11.93 -3.32
CA LYS A 37 -15.04 12.84 -3.86
C LYS A 37 -14.60 14.29 -3.99
N LYS A 38 -13.42 14.66 -3.49
CA LYS A 38 -12.89 16.01 -3.66
C LYS A 38 -12.41 16.23 -5.11
N ASP A 39 -12.67 17.40 -5.65
CA ASP A 39 -12.15 17.84 -6.96
C ASP A 39 -10.72 18.43 -6.86
N ASP A 40 -10.04 18.19 -5.74
CA ASP A 40 -8.70 18.75 -5.46
C ASP A 40 -7.58 17.98 -6.16
N PHE A 41 -7.82 16.71 -6.50
CA PHE A 41 -6.82 15.82 -7.09
C PHE A 41 -6.92 15.76 -8.61
N LYS A 42 -5.78 15.93 -9.27
CA LYS A 42 -5.66 15.82 -10.74
C LYS A 42 -5.87 14.37 -11.20
N THR A 43 -5.51 13.42 -10.37
CA THR A 43 -5.68 11.98 -10.59
C THR A 43 -5.79 11.25 -9.27
N ILE A 44 -6.57 10.17 -9.27
CA ILE A 44 -6.73 9.25 -8.15
C ILE A 44 -6.20 7.88 -8.60
N VAL A 45 -5.17 7.40 -7.91
CA VAL A 45 -4.53 6.12 -8.19
C VAL A 45 -4.81 5.16 -7.05
N ALA A 46 -5.14 3.91 -7.35
CA ALA A 46 -5.14 2.84 -6.37
C ALA A 46 -3.98 1.88 -6.61
N SER A 47 -3.31 1.43 -5.56
CA SER A 47 -2.49 0.23 -5.65
C SER A 47 -3.33 -0.99 -5.30
N GLN A 48 -2.94 -2.13 -5.83
CA GLN A 48 -3.61 -3.41 -5.63
C GLN A 48 -2.55 -4.51 -5.55
N ASP A 49 -2.46 -5.15 -4.38
CA ASP A 49 -1.71 -6.41 -4.26
C ASP A 49 -2.36 -7.47 -5.14
N TRP A 50 -1.54 -8.16 -5.96
CA TRP A 50 -2.06 -9.06 -6.99
C TRP A 50 -1.15 -10.27 -7.16
N HIS A 51 -1.10 -11.10 -6.11
CA HIS A 51 -0.16 -12.21 -6.03
C HIS A 51 -0.63 -13.44 -6.81
N PRO A 52 0.23 -14.07 -7.61
CA PRO A 52 -0.07 -15.41 -8.12
C PRO A 52 -0.18 -16.41 -6.97
N GLU A 53 -1.00 -17.46 -7.12
CA GLU A 53 -1.26 -18.49 -6.10
C GLU A 53 0.01 -19.12 -5.50
N LYS A 54 1.10 -19.19 -6.30
CA LYS A 54 2.38 -19.74 -5.87
C LYS A 54 3.42 -18.67 -5.56
N HIS A 55 2.99 -17.53 -5.07
CA HIS A 55 3.91 -16.47 -4.70
C HIS A 55 4.83 -16.92 -3.55
N ALA A 56 6.13 -16.68 -3.71
CA ALA A 56 7.13 -17.17 -2.75
C ALA A 56 7.08 -16.49 -1.37
N SER A 57 6.37 -15.37 -1.21
CA SER A 57 6.15 -14.77 0.11
C SER A 57 5.12 -15.51 0.96
N PHE A 58 4.35 -16.44 0.40
CA PHE A 58 3.32 -17.16 1.12
C PHE A 58 3.89 -18.31 1.95
N ALA A 59 3.58 -18.32 3.23
CA ALA A 59 4.04 -19.35 4.17
C ALA A 59 3.59 -20.77 3.77
N SER A 60 2.41 -20.89 3.16
CA SER A 60 1.87 -22.15 2.65
C SER A 60 2.78 -22.82 1.62
N ASN A 61 3.44 -22.02 0.77
CA ASN A 61 4.36 -22.52 -0.26
C ASN A 61 5.70 -23.05 0.32
N HIS A 62 5.98 -22.76 1.59
CA HIS A 62 7.15 -23.26 2.33
C HIS A 62 6.81 -24.34 3.37
N ASN A 63 5.54 -24.75 3.50
CA ASN A 63 5.02 -25.57 4.59
C ASN A 63 5.30 -24.97 5.98
N GLU A 64 5.30 -23.64 6.07
CA GLU A 64 5.55 -22.86 7.28
C GLU A 64 4.26 -22.18 7.78
N LYS A 65 4.32 -21.61 8.96
CA LYS A 65 3.26 -20.77 9.49
C LYS A 65 3.42 -19.33 9.02
N PRO A 66 2.31 -18.58 8.85
CA PRO A 66 2.38 -17.14 8.64
C PRO A 66 3.26 -16.45 9.70
N PHE A 67 3.96 -15.40 9.28
CA PHE A 67 4.91 -14.61 10.08
C PHE A 67 6.18 -15.35 10.51
N THR A 68 6.43 -16.54 9.97
CA THR A 68 7.75 -17.19 10.14
C THR A 68 8.82 -16.34 9.45
N PRO A 69 9.97 -16.05 10.11
CA PRO A 69 11.07 -15.31 9.46
C PRO A 69 11.56 -16.04 8.20
N TYR A 70 11.68 -15.28 7.11
CA TYR A 70 12.22 -15.83 5.87
C TYR A 70 13.75 -15.78 5.88
N ASN A 71 14.38 -16.94 5.76
CA ASN A 71 15.84 -17.10 5.72
C ASN A 71 16.30 -17.80 4.43
N GLY A 72 15.50 -17.69 3.36
CA GLY A 72 15.80 -18.32 2.07
C GLY A 72 16.74 -17.47 1.20
N GLU A 73 16.92 -17.92 -0.05
CA GLU A 73 17.90 -17.35 -0.99
C GLU A 73 17.32 -16.25 -1.90
N LEU A 74 15.99 -16.04 -1.89
CA LEU A 74 15.37 -15.03 -2.76
C LEU A 74 15.49 -13.64 -2.13
N GLU A 75 16.44 -12.84 -2.62
CA GLU A 75 16.71 -11.48 -2.12
C GLU A 75 15.53 -10.51 -2.29
N GLY A 76 14.60 -10.80 -3.20
CA GLY A 76 13.41 -9.97 -3.44
C GLY A 76 12.28 -10.18 -2.44
N LEU A 77 12.36 -11.17 -1.54
CA LEU A 77 11.35 -11.38 -0.51
C LEU A 77 11.59 -10.50 0.73
N GLY A 78 10.51 -10.25 1.47
CA GLY A 78 10.57 -9.57 2.76
C GLY A 78 11.15 -10.45 3.87
N GLU A 79 11.22 -9.89 5.08
CA GLU A 79 11.82 -10.55 6.25
C GLU A 79 10.97 -11.68 6.83
N VAL A 80 9.69 -11.74 6.46
CA VAL A 80 8.73 -12.75 6.98
C VAL A 80 7.89 -13.33 5.85
N LEU A 81 7.41 -14.55 6.08
CA LEU A 81 6.43 -15.20 5.22
C LEU A 81 5.00 -14.79 5.63
N TRP A 82 4.20 -14.44 4.66
CA TRP A 82 2.84 -13.95 4.87
C TRP A 82 1.80 -15.09 4.77
N PRO A 83 0.59 -14.92 5.34
CA PRO A 83 -0.54 -15.77 4.94
C PRO A 83 -0.85 -15.55 3.46
N ASP A 84 -1.49 -16.51 2.82
CA ASP A 84 -1.98 -16.37 1.45
C ASP A 84 -3.02 -15.23 1.44
N HIS A 85 -2.76 -14.17 0.71
CA HIS A 85 -3.60 -12.98 0.64
C HIS A 85 -3.56 -12.36 -0.75
N CYS A 86 -4.58 -11.61 -1.10
CA CYS A 86 -4.68 -10.89 -2.37
C CYS A 86 -4.32 -11.74 -3.59
N VAL A 87 -4.72 -13.03 -3.55
CA VAL A 87 -4.46 -13.97 -4.65
C VAL A 87 -5.26 -13.56 -5.88
N GLN A 88 -4.60 -13.53 -7.02
CA GLN A 88 -5.17 -13.10 -8.30
C GLN A 88 -6.52 -13.75 -8.60
N GLY A 89 -7.54 -12.92 -8.85
CA GLY A 89 -8.89 -13.36 -9.23
C GLY A 89 -9.75 -13.90 -8.09
N THR A 90 -9.31 -13.77 -6.83
CA THR A 90 -10.13 -14.07 -5.66
C THR A 90 -10.86 -12.84 -5.14
N GLU A 91 -11.94 -13.02 -4.38
CA GLU A 91 -12.66 -11.95 -3.71
C GLU A 91 -11.77 -11.19 -2.70
N GLY A 92 -10.79 -11.88 -2.10
CA GLY A 92 -9.81 -11.26 -1.19
C GLY A 92 -8.97 -10.19 -1.86
N ALA A 93 -8.62 -10.38 -3.14
CA ALA A 93 -7.86 -9.43 -3.94
C ALA A 93 -8.70 -8.26 -4.50
N ASP A 94 -10.03 -8.34 -4.44
CA ASP A 94 -10.90 -7.26 -4.89
C ASP A 94 -10.89 -6.09 -3.91
N PHE A 95 -11.14 -4.88 -4.41
CA PHE A 95 -11.32 -3.71 -3.55
C PHE A 95 -12.54 -3.87 -2.66
N HIS A 96 -12.43 -3.37 -1.44
CA HIS A 96 -13.52 -3.44 -0.47
C HIS A 96 -14.77 -2.70 -0.98
N GLN A 97 -15.94 -3.33 -0.84
CA GLN A 97 -17.21 -2.88 -1.42
C GLN A 97 -17.65 -1.47 -1.00
N GLU A 98 -17.19 -0.97 0.14
CA GLU A 98 -17.50 0.38 0.61
C GLU A 98 -16.63 1.46 -0.01
N ILE A 99 -15.60 1.12 -0.77
CA ILE A 99 -14.71 2.09 -1.43
C ILE A 99 -15.32 2.52 -2.77
N ASP A 100 -15.36 3.81 -3.01
CA ASP A 100 -15.85 4.42 -4.26
C ASP A 100 -14.76 4.27 -5.35
N THR A 101 -14.73 3.11 -6.00
CA THR A 101 -13.71 2.77 -7.01
C THR A 101 -13.96 3.39 -8.37
N ASP A 102 -15.14 3.92 -8.64
CA ASP A 102 -15.53 4.53 -9.94
C ASP A 102 -14.68 5.77 -10.27
N LYS A 103 -14.01 6.33 -9.29
CA LYS A 103 -13.15 7.52 -9.41
C LYS A 103 -11.66 7.19 -9.60
N PHE A 104 -11.27 5.92 -9.59
CA PHE A 104 -9.89 5.55 -9.83
C PHE A 104 -9.51 5.72 -11.30
N ASP A 105 -8.57 6.62 -11.58
CA ASP A 105 -8.05 6.85 -12.94
C ASP A 105 -7.03 5.78 -13.34
N LEU A 106 -6.35 5.19 -12.37
CA LEU A 106 -5.32 4.17 -12.58
C LEU A 106 -5.30 3.19 -11.41
N ILE A 107 -5.16 1.89 -11.73
CA ILE A 107 -4.87 0.83 -10.77
C ILE A 107 -3.48 0.29 -11.07
N ILE A 108 -2.57 0.37 -10.10
CA ILE A 108 -1.23 -0.23 -10.15
C ILE A 108 -1.27 -1.57 -9.44
N ARG A 109 -1.14 -2.65 -10.16
CA ARG A 109 -1.00 -4.00 -9.59
C ARG A 109 0.45 -4.27 -9.24
N LYS A 110 0.70 -4.68 -8.01
CA LYS A 110 2.02 -5.01 -7.48
C LYS A 110 2.09 -6.46 -6.99
N GLY A 111 3.29 -6.99 -6.77
CA GLY A 111 3.47 -8.36 -6.31
C GLY A 111 3.08 -9.42 -7.33
N GLN A 112 3.22 -9.13 -8.63
CA GLN A 112 2.86 -10.05 -9.71
C GLN A 112 3.99 -11.05 -10.04
N ASN A 113 5.24 -10.71 -9.69
CA ASN A 113 6.36 -11.62 -9.85
C ASN A 113 6.33 -12.66 -8.72
N PRO A 114 6.23 -13.97 -9.02
CA PRO A 114 6.10 -14.99 -7.97
C PRO A 114 7.31 -15.11 -7.03
N GLU A 115 8.47 -14.56 -7.40
CA GLU A 115 9.71 -14.66 -6.63
C GLU A 115 10.12 -13.36 -5.96
N VAL A 116 9.35 -12.27 -6.15
CA VAL A 116 9.67 -10.94 -5.64
C VAL A 116 8.46 -10.34 -4.94
N ASP A 117 8.63 -9.97 -3.70
CA ASP A 117 7.62 -9.25 -2.92
C ASP A 117 7.52 -7.78 -3.34
N SER A 118 6.42 -7.14 -3.00
CA SER A 118 6.14 -5.78 -3.45
C SER A 118 5.36 -4.99 -2.42
N TYR A 119 6.05 -4.13 -1.68
CA TYR A 119 5.40 -3.31 -0.66
C TYR A 119 5.02 -1.93 -1.19
N SER A 120 5.79 -1.37 -2.11
CA SER A 120 5.58 -0.02 -2.63
C SER A 120 4.73 -0.01 -3.91
N ALA A 121 3.84 0.98 -4.05
CA ALA A 121 3.13 1.23 -5.31
C ALA A 121 4.07 1.73 -6.43
N PHE A 122 5.29 2.13 -6.11
CA PHE A 122 6.26 2.62 -7.09
C PHE A 122 7.16 1.55 -7.66
N ARG A 123 7.51 0.52 -6.87
CA ARG A 123 8.44 -0.54 -7.29
C ARG A 123 8.28 -1.81 -6.46
N ASP A 124 8.66 -2.94 -7.04
CA ASP A 124 8.84 -4.20 -6.32
C ASP A 124 10.10 -4.15 -5.42
N ASN A 125 10.25 -5.10 -4.49
CA ASN A 125 11.35 -5.11 -3.52
C ASN A 125 12.73 -5.25 -4.16
N ASP A 126 12.84 -5.85 -5.35
CA ASP A 126 14.08 -5.93 -6.14
C ASP A 126 14.42 -4.61 -6.87
N GLY A 127 13.55 -3.61 -6.78
CA GLY A 127 13.71 -2.31 -7.42
C GLY A 127 13.08 -2.18 -8.81
N THR A 128 12.41 -3.22 -9.30
CA THR A 128 11.67 -3.16 -10.58
C THR A 128 10.60 -2.06 -10.52
N ASP A 129 10.65 -1.11 -11.46
CA ASP A 129 9.75 0.05 -11.52
C ASP A 129 8.37 -0.38 -12.03
N LEU A 130 7.32 -0.03 -11.30
CA LEU A 130 5.93 -0.31 -11.67
C LEU A 130 5.32 0.77 -12.59
N GLY A 131 6.06 1.82 -12.92
CA GLY A 131 5.63 2.88 -13.85
C GLY A 131 4.84 4.03 -13.21
N LEU A 132 4.51 3.96 -11.93
CA LEU A 132 3.72 5.01 -11.26
C LEU A 132 4.41 6.37 -11.29
N ALA A 133 5.73 6.41 -11.05
CA ALA A 133 6.47 7.67 -11.08
C ALA A 133 6.44 8.34 -12.47
N ALA A 134 6.53 7.58 -13.54
CA ALA A 134 6.45 8.08 -14.91
C ALA A 134 5.05 8.62 -15.22
N TYR A 135 4.01 7.90 -14.83
CA TYR A 135 2.62 8.32 -14.99
C TYR A 135 2.35 9.66 -14.29
N LEU A 136 2.70 9.76 -13.00
CA LEU A 136 2.49 10.98 -12.22
C LEU A 136 3.28 12.18 -12.78
N LYS A 137 4.54 11.97 -13.17
CA LYS A 137 5.36 13.01 -13.81
C LYS A 137 4.79 13.45 -15.16
N GLY A 138 4.22 12.53 -15.94
CA GLY A 138 3.54 12.83 -17.21
C GLY A 138 2.31 13.71 -17.04
N LEU A 139 1.69 13.73 -15.87
CA LEU A 139 0.58 14.61 -15.49
C LEU A 139 1.03 15.88 -14.74
N ASP A 140 2.33 16.18 -14.70
CA ASP A 140 2.93 17.30 -13.96
C ASP A 140 2.64 17.29 -12.45
N ILE A 141 2.34 16.13 -11.86
CA ILE A 141 2.11 15.98 -10.42
C ILE A 141 3.40 16.36 -9.67
N LYS A 142 3.25 17.14 -8.62
CA LYS A 142 4.35 17.56 -7.73
C LYS A 142 4.19 17.01 -6.33
N LYS A 143 2.95 16.78 -5.90
CA LYS A 143 2.61 16.27 -4.58
C LYS A 143 1.74 15.03 -4.69
N VAL A 144 2.03 14.04 -3.85
CA VAL A 144 1.18 12.85 -3.65
C VAL A 144 0.64 12.84 -2.23
N VAL A 145 -0.65 12.59 -2.11
CA VAL A 145 -1.34 12.39 -0.84
C VAL A 145 -1.62 10.91 -0.69
N LEU A 146 -1.13 10.31 0.39
CA LEU A 146 -1.24 8.87 0.65
C LEU A 146 -2.29 8.58 1.70
N VAL A 147 -3.10 7.56 1.43
CA VAL A 147 -4.09 6.99 2.34
C VAL A 147 -4.12 5.47 2.16
N GLY A 148 -4.65 4.72 3.12
CA GLY A 148 -4.92 3.29 2.97
C GLY A 148 -4.18 2.37 3.93
N LEU A 149 -3.84 1.18 3.45
CA LEU A 149 -3.39 0.03 4.23
C LEU A 149 -2.08 -0.58 3.67
N ALA A 150 -1.24 -1.22 4.47
CA ALA A 150 -1.12 -0.95 5.88
C ALA A 150 -0.11 0.19 6.08
N LEU A 151 -0.38 1.09 7.04
CA LEU A 151 0.41 2.30 7.27
C LEU A 151 1.89 2.00 7.51
N ASP A 152 2.18 0.97 8.29
CA ASP A 152 3.52 0.51 8.69
C ASP A 152 4.21 -0.40 7.67
N VAL A 153 3.50 -0.79 6.59
CA VAL A 153 4.05 -1.63 5.51
C VAL A 153 3.88 -0.93 4.15
N CYS A 154 2.82 -1.22 3.40
CA CYS A 154 2.68 -0.75 2.00
C CYS A 154 2.61 0.77 1.89
N VAL A 155 1.91 1.46 2.79
CA VAL A 155 1.87 2.93 2.82
C VAL A 155 3.24 3.51 3.15
N PHE A 156 3.94 2.94 4.14
CA PHE A 156 5.29 3.34 4.51
C PHE A 156 6.29 3.26 3.35
N TYR A 157 6.38 2.10 2.68
CA TYR A 157 7.30 1.92 1.56
C TYR A 157 6.91 2.80 0.36
N THR A 158 5.61 2.95 0.08
CA THR A 158 5.10 3.86 -0.96
C THR A 158 5.49 5.31 -0.66
N ALA A 159 5.39 5.74 0.60
CA ALA A 159 5.79 7.09 1.01
C ALA A 159 7.28 7.35 0.78
N LEU A 160 8.13 6.41 1.21
CA LEU A 160 9.59 6.54 1.05
C LEU A 160 10.01 6.56 -0.42
N ASP A 161 9.40 5.72 -1.25
CA ASP A 161 9.72 5.69 -2.68
C ASP A 161 9.14 6.89 -3.43
N GLY A 162 8.00 7.44 -2.99
CA GLY A 162 7.49 8.72 -3.47
C GLY A 162 8.50 9.86 -3.25
N ILE A 163 9.09 9.94 -2.05
CA ILE A 163 10.17 10.92 -1.76
C ILE A 163 11.39 10.67 -2.67
N LYS A 164 11.85 9.41 -2.81
CA LYS A 164 12.98 9.06 -3.70
C LYS A 164 12.69 9.40 -5.16
N ALA A 165 11.44 9.27 -5.61
CA ALA A 165 11.01 9.63 -6.95
C ALA A 165 10.91 11.16 -7.19
N GLY A 166 11.05 11.96 -6.12
CA GLY A 166 11.12 13.43 -6.17
C GLY A 166 9.77 14.13 -5.99
N PHE A 167 8.79 13.45 -5.40
CA PHE A 167 7.51 14.07 -5.06
C PHE A 167 7.51 14.64 -3.64
N ASP A 168 6.75 15.71 -3.42
CA ASP A 168 6.29 16.06 -2.08
C ASP A 168 5.29 14.99 -1.64
N VAL A 169 5.50 14.36 -0.48
CA VAL A 169 4.65 13.28 0.02
C VAL A 169 3.93 13.72 1.28
N GLU A 170 2.63 13.54 1.32
CA GLU A 170 1.78 13.82 2.47
C GLU A 170 0.98 12.56 2.85
N LEU A 171 1.08 12.12 4.11
CA LEU A 171 0.31 11.01 4.67
C LEU A 171 -0.83 11.54 5.53
N ILE A 172 -2.04 10.98 5.35
CA ILE A 172 -3.24 11.35 6.12
C ILE A 172 -3.60 10.26 7.12
N LEU A 173 -3.43 10.54 8.42
CA LEU A 173 -3.60 9.53 9.48
C LEU A 173 -5.06 9.10 9.67
N GLU A 174 -6.04 10.02 9.59
CA GLU A 174 -7.46 9.64 9.70
C GLU A 174 -7.96 8.71 8.58
N ALA A 175 -7.19 8.60 7.49
CA ALA A 175 -7.48 7.77 6.33
C ALA A 175 -6.46 6.65 6.13
N SER A 176 -5.69 6.31 7.14
CA SER A 176 -4.68 5.23 7.09
C SER A 176 -4.70 4.40 8.37
N LYS A 177 -4.40 3.10 8.24
CA LYS A 177 -4.35 2.18 9.38
C LYS A 177 -3.20 1.19 9.21
N GLY A 178 -2.50 0.89 10.31
CA GLY A 178 -1.39 -0.07 10.30
C GLY A 178 -1.74 -1.41 10.93
N VAL A 179 -0.93 -2.42 10.65
CA VAL A 179 -1.01 -3.75 11.26
C VAL A 179 -0.61 -3.67 12.74
N ASN A 180 0.49 -2.97 13.03
CA ASN A 180 1.08 -2.85 14.36
C ASN A 180 1.33 -4.23 15.00
N ALA A 181 2.03 -5.09 14.25
CA ALA A 181 2.30 -6.47 14.65
C ALA A 181 3.16 -6.52 15.93
N GLU A 182 4.15 -5.65 16.02
CA GLU A 182 4.95 -5.40 17.21
C GLU A 182 4.53 -4.08 17.86
N GLU A 183 4.81 -3.94 19.16
CA GLU A 183 4.51 -2.70 19.89
C GLU A 183 5.25 -1.51 19.26
N ASN A 184 4.52 -0.46 18.93
CA ASN A 184 5.00 0.78 18.31
C ASN A 184 5.46 0.71 16.83
N ASP A 185 5.13 -0.32 16.07
CA ASP A 185 5.50 -0.40 14.65
C ASP A 185 4.95 0.78 13.85
N VAL A 186 3.70 1.17 14.08
CA VAL A 186 3.06 2.32 13.43
C VAL A 186 3.75 3.63 13.82
N GLU A 187 4.09 3.83 15.11
CA GLU A 187 4.78 5.04 15.58
C GLU A 187 6.19 5.11 14.97
N ASN A 188 6.91 3.99 14.98
CA ASN A 188 8.24 3.87 14.37
C ASN A 188 8.22 4.15 12.86
N ALA A 189 7.19 3.68 12.15
CA ALA A 189 7.03 3.94 10.72
C ALA A 189 6.77 5.43 10.46
N ILE A 190 5.91 6.06 11.25
CA ILE A 190 5.61 7.50 11.17
C ILE A 190 6.89 8.32 11.39
N ASP A 191 7.64 8.03 12.46
CA ASP A 191 8.88 8.75 12.77
C ASP A 191 9.93 8.62 11.64
N LYS A 192 10.08 7.42 11.08
CA LYS A 192 10.96 7.17 9.94
C LYS A 192 10.50 7.95 8.69
N MET A 193 9.20 7.99 8.41
CA MET A 193 8.65 8.77 7.29
C MET A 193 8.91 10.26 7.46
N ILE A 194 8.67 10.81 8.65
CA ILE A 194 8.95 12.23 8.97
C ILE A 194 10.44 12.53 8.79
N ALA A 195 11.33 11.67 9.30
CA ALA A 195 12.79 11.83 9.16
C ALA A 195 13.25 11.79 7.69
N LYS A 196 12.47 11.20 6.78
CA LYS A 196 12.72 11.15 5.33
C LYS A 196 12.03 12.27 4.54
N GLY A 197 11.30 13.17 5.22
CA GLY A 197 10.67 14.35 4.60
C GLY A 197 9.20 14.16 4.22
N VAL A 198 8.56 13.07 4.62
CA VAL A 198 7.11 12.89 4.49
C VAL A 198 6.40 13.85 5.44
N LYS A 199 5.40 14.56 4.94
CA LYS A 199 4.51 15.41 5.74
C LYS A 199 3.38 14.57 6.30
N VAL A 200 3.38 14.33 7.60
CA VAL A 200 2.31 13.57 8.26
C VAL A 200 1.28 14.53 8.84
N LYS A 201 0.02 14.32 8.49
CA LYS A 201 -1.11 15.14 8.94
C LYS A 201 -2.22 14.27 9.49
N GLU A 202 -2.91 14.76 10.51
CA GLU A 202 -4.10 14.09 11.01
C GLU A 202 -5.19 14.06 9.95
N ARG A 203 -5.42 15.19 9.26
CA ARG A 203 -6.48 15.38 8.26
C ARG A 203 -5.97 16.11 7.04
N TYR A 204 -6.59 15.84 5.89
CA TYR A 204 -6.42 16.62 4.68
C TYR A 204 -7.24 17.92 4.78
N ILE A 205 -6.57 19.07 4.58
CA ILE A 205 -7.15 20.42 4.67
C ILE A 205 -7.15 21.07 3.31
#